data_296a28f84ea0399aea1137b31ca150b0
#
_entry.id   296a28f84ea0399aea1137b31ca150b0
#
_cell.length_a   1.000
_cell.length_b   1.000
_cell.length_c   1.000
_cell.angle_alpha   90.00
_cell.angle_beta   90.00
_cell.angle_gamma   90.00
#
_symmetry.space_group_name_H-M   'P 1'
#
loop_
_entity.id
_entity.type
_entity.pdbx_description
1 polymer ?
#
loop_
_entity_poly.entity_id
_entity_poly.type
_entity_poly.pdbx_seq_one_letter_code
_entity_poly.pdbx_strand_id
1 'polypeptide(L)'
;PQTRFVLQKAIQLGLKPIVVVNKVDKPNCTPDIAQEAVFDLMFNLGATEEQLDFPTVFGSAKQGWMGEDPTKPTGNIDYLMEQVIEHIPQPKIAEGTTQMQITSMDHSPYTGRIAIGRLYRGTLKAGQQIAMIKRDGTTTKGKLKELYLFEGMGKIKVEEVQAGEICALVGLEGFEIGDTICDVENPEQMTPISIDEPTMSMLFTINDSPFFGKEGKFVTSRHVRERLEKELEKNLALRMETTNLADSFQVYGRGVLHLSVLIETMRREGYELQIGQPQVIIKEIDGVKCEPVEDLTIDLPEEVHG
;
A
#
# COMPACT_ATOMS: atom_id res chain seq x y z
N PRO A 1 12.39 -12.75 5.88
CA PRO A 1 12.23 -12.40 4.45
C PRO A 1 11.50 -11.07 4.28
N GLN A 2 10.29 -10.89 4.85
CA GLN A 2 9.50 -9.65 4.69
C GLN A 2 10.20 -8.42 5.26
N THR A 3 10.78 -8.51 6.46
CA THR A 3 11.51 -7.42 7.10
C THR A 3 12.68 -6.97 6.24
N ARG A 4 13.44 -7.91 5.68
CA ARG A 4 14.56 -7.62 4.77
C ARG A 4 14.10 -6.83 3.55
N PHE A 5 13.04 -7.27 2.87
CA PHE A 5 12.51 -6.60 1.67
C PHE A 5 12.06 -5.16 1.97
N VAL A 6 11.28 -4.96 3.03
CA VAL A 6 10.79 -3.63 3.42
C VAL A 6 11.95 -2.71 3.82
N LEU A 7 12.88 -3.22 4.63
CA LEU A 7 14.04 -2.46 5.10
C LEU A 7 14.97 -2.08 3.94
N GLN A 8 15.19 -2.97 2.98
CA GLN A 8 15.96 -2.67 1.78
C GLN A 8 15.37 -1.50 0.99
N LYS A 9 14.04 -1.46 0.83
CA LYS A 9 13.36 -0.34 0.16
C LYS A 9 13.49 0.96 0.96
N ALA A 10 13.36 0.91 2.27
CA ALA A 10 13.52 2.07 3.14
C ALA A 10 14.95 2.65 3.06
N ILE A 11 15.97 1.79 3.08
CA ILE A 11 17.38 2.18 2.94
C ILE A 11 17.64 2.81 1.58
N GLN A 12 17.16 2.21 0.48
CA GLN A 12 17.29 2.75 -0.87
C GLN A 12 16.63 4.12 -1.04
N LEU A 13 15.54 4.37 -0.34
CA LEU A 13 14.85 5.67 -0.30
C LEU A 13 15.54 6.71 0.59
N GLY A 14 16.64 6.36 1.25
CA GLY A 14 17.37 7.24 2.16
C GLY A 14 16.61 7.59 3.43
N LEU A 15 15.69 6.75 3.88
CA LEU A 15 14.95 6.98 5.12
C LEU A 15 15.85 6.75 6.34
N LYS A 16 15.66 7.60 7.36
CA LYS A 16 16.32 7.45 8.66
C LYS A 16 15.54 6.46 9.52
N PRO A 17 16.15 5.39 10.00
CA PRO A 17 15.48 4.40 10.82
C PRO A 17 15.47 4.79 12.31
N ILE A 18 14.44 4.37 13.02
CA ILE A 18 14.39 4.25 14.48
C ILE A 18 14.05 2.79 14.79
N VAL A 19 14.83 2.14 15.61
CA VAL A 19 14.61 0.75 15.99
C VAL A 19 13.84 0.67 17.30
N VAL A 20 12.70 -0.01 17.29
CA VAL A 20 11.87 -0.22 18.49
C VAL A 20 11.86 -1.71 18.84
N VAL A 21 12.57 -2.07 19.92
CA VAL A 21 12.58 -3.42 20.46
C VAL A 21 11.42 -3.57 21.44
N ASN A 22 10.31 -4.07 20.92
CA ASN A 22 9.08 -4.24 21.69
C ASN A 22 9.03 -5.60 22.41
N LYS A 23 8.10 -5.72 23.38
CA LYS A 23 7.85 -6.94 24.16
C LYS A 23 8.99 -7.32 25.12
N VAL A 24 9.72 -6.37 25.64
CA VAL A 24 10.78 -6.61 26.64
C VAL A 24 10.23 -7.13 27.98
N ASP A 25 8.90 -7.05 28.17
CA ASP A 25 8.17 -7.65 29.29
C ASP A 25 8.10 -9.18 29.25
N LYS A 26 8.53 -9.82 28.17
CA LYS A 26 8.48 -11.28 28.05
C LYS A 26 9.70 -11.92 28.76
N PRO A 27 9.50 -13.08 29.45
CA PRO A 27 10.56 -13.72 30.23
C PRO A 27 11.76 -14.20 29.39
N ASN A 28 11.59 -14.41 28.09
CA ASN A 28 12.63 -14.86 27.16
C ASN A 28 13.02 -13.76 26.16
N CYS A 29 12.87 -12.50 26.52
CA CYS A 29 13.30 -11.42 25.64
C CYS A 29 14.83 -11.32 25.64
N THR A 30 15.39 -11.04 24.47
CA THR A 30 16.83 -10.83 24.24
C THR A 30 17.01 -9.51 23.46
N PRO A 31 16.82 -8.35 24.13
CA PRO A 31 16.83 -7.06 23.45
C PRO A 31 18.17 -6.76 22.77
N ASP A 32 19.30 -7.10 23.41
CA ASP A 32 20.64 -6.88 22.86
C ASP A 32 20.88 -7.68 21.59
N ILE A 33 20.49 -8.97 21.58
CA ILE A 33 20.59 -9.83 20.39
C ILE A 33 19.70 -9.30 19.27
N ALA A 34 18.51 -8.79 19.59
CA ALA A 34 17.61 -8.22 18.60
C ALA A 34 18.18 -6.95 17.97
N GLN A 35 18.81 -6.09 18.76
CA GLN A 35 19.48 -4.87 18.28
C GLN A 35 20.64 -5.21 17.36
N GLU A 36 21.52 -6.14 17.78
CA GLU A 36 22.67 -6.60 16.99
C GLU A 36 22.20 -7.21 15.64
N ALA A 37 21.20 -8.08 15.67
CA ALA A 37 20.65 -8.68 14.46
C ALA A 37 20.04 -7.65 13.48
N VAL A 38 19.45 -6.56 13.97
CA VAL A 38 18.97 -5.45 13.13
C VAL A 38 20.14 -4.69 12.54
N PHE A 39 21.18 -4.40 13.33
CA PHE A 39 22.38 -3.72 12.84
C PHE A 39 23.05 -4.54 11.72
N ASP A 40 23.28 -5.83 11.94
CA ASP A 40 23.85 -6.74 10.94
C ASP A 40 23.01 -6.80 9.66
N LEU A 41 21.69 -6.86 9.81
CA LEU A 41 20.79 -6.84 8.66
C LEU A 41 20.92 -5.55 7.86
N MET A 42 20.94 -4.39 8.52
CA MET A 42 21.07 -3.09 7.86
C MET A 42 22.43 -2.94 7.18
N PHE A 43 23.50 -3.37 7.85
CA PHE A 43 24.85 -3.39 7.28
C PHE A 43 24.92 -4.25 6.02
N ASN A 44 24.35 -5.46 6.06
CA ASN A 44 24.29 -6.37 4.91
C ASN A 44 23.40 -5.85 3.75
N LEU A 45 22.48 -4.93 4.03
CA LEU A 45 21.65 -4.28 3.01
C LEU A 45 22.29 -3.03 2.42
N GLY A 46 23.49 -2.67 2.84
CA GLY A 46 24.24 -1.52 2.35
C GLY A 46 23.75 -0.18 2.89
N ALA A 47 23.26 -0.16 4.14
CA ALA A 47 22.92 1.08 4.82
C ALA A 47 24.13 2.00 4.95
N THR A 48 23.92 3.32 4.85
CA THR A 48 24.95 4.33 5.06
C THR A 48 25.33 4.43 6.54
N GLU A 49 26.49 5.03 6.84
CA GLU A 49 26.91 5.28 8.23
C GLU A 49 25.85 6.06 9.02
N GLU A 50 25.21 7.06 8.40
CA GLU A 50 24.10 7.83 8.99
C GLU A 50 22.87 6.98 9.28
N GLN A 51 22.60 5.97 8.46
CA GLN A 51 21.50 5.03 8.68
C GLN A 51 21.81 3.94 9.70
N LEU A 52 23.10 3.62 9.90
CA LEU A 52 23.56 2.68 10.91
C LEU A 52 23.64 3.30 12.31
N ASP A 53 23.73 4.63 12.40
CA ASP A 53 23.66 5.40 13.65
C ASP A 53 22.20 5.67 14.03
N PHE A 54 21.42 4.61 14.17
CA PHE A 54 20.02 4.69 14.52
C PHE A 54 19.78 4.63 16.03
N PRO A 55 18.86 5.43 16.57
CA PRO A 55 18.43 5.29 17.95
C PRO A 55 17.65 3.99 18.14
N THR A 56 17.92 3.33 19.28
CA THR A 56 17.16 2.15 19.70
C THR A 56 16.30 2.48 20.91
N VAL A 57 15.03 2.13 20.83
CA VAL A 57 14.03 2.31 21.89
C VAL A 57 13.54 0.94 22.34
N PHE A 58 13.50 0.72 23.65
CA PHE A 58 13.04 -0.52 24.26
C PHE A 58 11.72 -0.32 24.98
N GLY A 59 10.85 -1.35 24.99
CA GLY A 59 9.64 -1.22 25.79
C GLY A 59 8.60 -2.31 25.58
N SER A 60 7.45 -2.06 26.16
CA SER A 60 6.27 -2.92 26.03
C SER A 60 5.06 -2.09 25.65
N ALA A 61 4.66 -2.16 24.38
CA ALA A 61 3.45 -1.51 23.90
C ALA A 61 2.19 -2.01 24.65
N LYS A 62 2.19 -3.27 25.09
CA LYS A 62 1.11 -3.83 25.91
C LYS A 62 0.98 -3.13 27.27
N GLN A 63 2.11 -2.78 27.87
CA GLN A 63 2.19 -2.09 29.17
C GLN A 63 2.18 -0.57 29.03
N GLY A 64 2.26 -0.05 27.80
CA GLY A 64 2.13 1.38 27.50
C GLY A 64 3.39 2.20 27.81
N TRP A 65 4.59 1.61 27.73
CA TRP A 65 5.84 2.32 27.99
C TRP A 65 6.92 2.05 26.95
N MET A 66 7.76 3.06 26.72
CA MET A 66 8.97 3.01 25.88
C MET A 66 10.09 3.84 26.55
N GLY A 67 11.33 3.36 26.47
CA GLY A 67 12.48 4.01 27.10
C GLY A 67 13.81 3.59 26.51
N GLU A 68 14.89 4.16 27.02
CA GLU A 68 16.26 3.88 26.61
C GLU A 68 16.76 2.52 27.15
N ASP A 69 16.30 2.12 28.33
CA ASP A 69 16.78 0.94 29.06
C ASP A 69 15.66 -0.12 29.11
N PRO A 70 15.89 -1.33 28.56
CA PRO A 70 14.88 -2.39 28.56
C PRO A 70 14.47 -2.87 29.96
N THR A 71 15.29 -2.57 31.00
CA THR A 71 15.04 -3.00 32.37
C THR A 71 14.33 -1.95 33.23
N LYS A 72 14.15 -0.73 32.71
CA LYS A 72 13.57 0.42 33.43
C LYS A 72 12.28 0.93 32.78
N PRO A 73 11.11 0.40 33.15
CA PRO A 73 9.84 0.92 32.65
C PRO A 73 9.64 2.40 32.96
N THR A 74 9.27 3.20 31.94
CA THR A 74 9.08 4.66 32.08
C THR A 74 7.65 5.05 32.41
N GLY A 75 6.68 4.18 32.22
CA GLY A 75 5.25 4.45 32.46
C GLY A 75 4.50 5.16 31.33
N ASN A 76 5.20 5.62 30.29
CA ASN A 76 4.62 6.24 29.10
C ASN A 76 5.48 5.98 27.84
N ILE A 77 5.10 6.56 26.71
CA ILE A 77 5.81 6.41 25.43
C ILE A 77 6.55 7.70 25.00
N ASP A 78 6.69 8.66 25.89
CA ASP A 78 7.24 9.99 25.57
C ASP A 78 8.65 9.89 24.98
N TYR A 79 9.50 9.02 25.54
CA TYR A 79 10.84 8.79 25.01
C TYR A 79 10.87 8.42 23.53
N LEU A 80 9.94 7.55 23.07
CA LEU A 80 9.82 7.23 21.63
C LEU A 80 9.43 8.46 20.81
N MET A 81 8.52 9.28 21.33
CA MET A 81 8.07 10.50 20.62
C MET A 81 9.21 11.52 20.55
N GLU A 82 10.01 11.66 21.59
CA GLU A 82 11.20 12.51 21.61
C GLU A 82 12.23 12.04 20.57
N GLN A 83 12.49 10.74 20.48
CA GLN A 83 13.39 10.18 19.46
C GLN A 83 12.87 10.43 18.03
N VAL A 84 11.55 10.36 17.80
CA VAL A 84 10.96 10.70 16.50
C VAL A 84 11.17 12.18 16.17
N ILE A 85 10.95 13.09 17.12
CA ILE A 85 11.11 14.54 16.91
C ILE A 85 12.57 14.90 16.64
N GLU A 86 13.50 14.25 17.32
CA GLU A 86 14.94 14.51 17.22
C GLU A 86 15.56 13.98 15.93
N HIS A 87 15.20 12.75 15.53
CA HIS A 87 15.90 12.02 14.46
C HIS A 87 15.18 12.06 13.10
N ILE A 88 13.85 12.19 13.08
CA ILE A 88 13.12 12.18 11.83
C ILE A 88 13.01 13.60 11.27
N PRO A 89 13.49 13.85 10.05
CA PRO A 89 13.41 15.18 9.46
C PRO A 89 11.96 15.60 9.19
N GLN A 90 11.72 16.89 9.27
CA GLN A 90 10.43 17.47 8.90
C GLN A 90 10.08 17.13 7.43
N PRO A 91 8.79 17.03 7.09
CA PRO A 91 8.35 16.85 5.71
C PRO A 91 8.91 17.95 4.81
N LYS A 92 9.54 17.56 3.70
CA LYS A 92 10.00 18.54 2.70
C LYS A 92 8.78 19.20 2.06
N ILE A 93 8.71 20.52 2.15
CA ILE A 93 7.69 21.36 1.51
C ILE A 93 8.34 22.04 0.32
N ALA A 94 7.74 21.92 -0.87
CA ALA A 94 8.16 22.63 -2.05
C ALA A 94 7.30 23.91 -2.22
N GLU A 95 7.90 24.97 -2.77
CA GLU A 95 7.16 26.17 -3.16
C GLU A 95 6.51 25.96 -4.53
N GLY A 96 5.35 26.59 -4.75
CA GLY A 96 4.66 26.55 -6.04
C GLY A 96 3.14 26.35 -5.91
N THR A 97 2.50 26.19 -7.06
CA THR A 97 1.08 25.89 -7.15
C THR A 97 0.73 24.55 -6.54
N THR A 98 -0.52 24.35 -6.19
CA THR A 98 -1.02 23.12 -5.57
C THR A 98 -0.59 21.86 -6.30
N GLN A 99 -0.01 20.90 -5.57
CA GLN A 99 0.37 19.60 -6.12
C GLN A 99 0.30 18.51 -5.06
N MET A 100 -0.50 17.49 -5.32
CA MET A 100 -0.70 16.33 -4.48
C MET A 100 -0.70 15.06 -5.34
N GLN A 101 -0.12 13.98 -4.86
CA GLN A 101 -0.22 12.67 -5.50
C GLN A 101 -1.15 11.76 -4.70
N ILE A 102 -2.07 11.09 -5.39
CA ILE A 102 -2.95 10.09 -4.79
C ILE A 102 -2.13 8.82 -4.56
N THR A 103 -1.98 8.44 -3.29
CA THR A 103 -1.19 7.27 -2.88
C THR A 103 -2.03 6.13 -2.33
N SER A 104 -3.27 6.43 -1.91
CA SER A 104 -4.20 5.45 -1.37
C SER A 104 -5.64 5.84 -1.66
N MET A 105 -6.54 4.89 -1.54
CA MET A 105 -7.98 5.10 -1.70
C MET A 105 -8.73 4.48 -0.54
N ASP A 106 -9.84 5.11 -0.18
CA ASP A 106 -10.81 4.59 0.79
C ASP A 106 -12.22 4.70 0.19
N HIS A 107 -13.18 4.03 0.77
CA HIS A 107 -14.56 4.07 0.33
C HIS A 107 -15.49 4.24 1.53
N SER A 108 -16.41 5.18 1.41
CA SER A 108 -17.50 5.38 2.36
C SER A 108 -18.84 5.14 1.67
N PRO A 109 -19.79 4.43 2.31
CA PRO A 109 -21.14 4.26 1.77
C PRO A 109 -21.88 5.58 1.55
N TYR A 110 -21.48 6.65 2.24
CA TYR A 110 -22.14 7.96 2.21
C TYR A 110 -21.50 8.94 1.22
N THR A 111 -20.18 8.93 1.12
CA THR A 111 -19.43 9.90 0.31
C THR A 111 -18.81 9.29 -0.93
N GLY A 112 -18.92 7.97 -1.11
CA GLY A 112 -18.31 7.24 -2.21
C GLY A 112 -16.79 7.09 -2.05
N ARG A 113 -16.08 7.16 -3.17
CA ARG A 113 -14.62 7.01 -3.22
C ARG A 113 -13.93 8.24 -2.62
N ILE A 114 -12.90 7.99 -1.83
CA ILE A 114 -12.09 8.99 -1.12
C ILE A 114 -10.66 8.85 -1.60
N ALA A 115 -10.10 9.90 -2.18
CA ALA A 115 -8.69 9.94 -2.57
C ALA A 115 -7.84 10.36 -1.39
N ILE A 116 -6.77 9.62 -1.10
CA ILE A 116 -5.85 9.92 0.00
C ILE A 116 -4.44 10.12 -0.58
N GLY A 117 -3.76 11.16 -0.10
CA GLY A 117 -2.40 11.43 -0.52
C GLY A 117 -1.76 12.55 0.29
N ARG A 118 -0.50 12.82 -0.02
CA ARG A 118 0.24 13.91 0.57
C ARG A 118 0.21 15.14 -0.33
N LEU A 119 -0.08 16.29 0.27
CA LEU A 119 0.05 17.59 -0.39
C LEU A 119 1.54 18.01 -0.35
N TYR A 120 2.21 18.03 -1.49
CA TYR A 120 3.64 18.33 -1.57
C TYR A 120 3.92 19.82 -1.61
N ARG A 121 3.03 20.62 -2.22
CA ARG A 121 3.15 22.08 -2.30
C ARG A 121 1.78 22.74 -2.43
N GLY A 122 1.73 24.02 -2.12
CA GLY A 122 0.51 24.83 -2.18
C GLY A 122 -0.50 24.52 -1.09
N THR A 123 -1.75 24.80 -1.39
CA THR A 123 -2.88 24.70 -0.45
C THR A 123 -4.10 24.15 -1.17
N LEU A 124 -4.85 23.28 -0.52
CA LEU A 124 -6.16 22.80 -0.99
C LEU A 124 -7.28 23.35 -0.13
N LYS A 125 -8.39 23.78 -0.74
CA LYS A 125 -9.58 24.29 -0.05
C LYS A 125 -10.82 23.49 -0.42
N ALA A 126 -11.73 23.34 0.53
CA ALA A 126 -13.04 22.76 0.26
C ALA A 126 -13.78 23.63 -0.78
N GLY A 127 -14.45 22.98 -1.75
CA GLY A 127 -15.13 23.65 -2.85
C GLY A 127 -14.23 24.13 -4.00
N GLN A 128 -12.91 23.99 -3.90
CA GLN A 128 -11.95 24.39 -4.93
C GLN A 128 -12.09 23.57 -6.20
N GLN A 129 -11.93 24.21 -7.36
CA GLN A 129 -11.70 23.50 -8.63
C GLN A 129 -10.25 23.08 -8.74
N ILE A 130 -10.02 21.86 -9.17
CA ILE A 130 -8.69 21.26 -9.36
C ILE A 130 -8.57 20.62 -10.74
N ALA A 131 -7.36 20.47 -11.22
CA ALA A 131 -7.03 19.60 -12.31
C ALA A 131 -6.50 18.26 -11.76
N MET A 132 -6.92 17.18 -12.38
CA MET A 132 -6.43 15.85 -12.11
C MET A 132 -5.74 15.30 -13.35
N ILE A 133 -4.46 15.00 -13.23
CA ILE A 133 -3.65 14.46 -14.31
C ILE A 133 -3.47 12.96 -14.05
N LYS A 134 -3.93 12.16 -15.02
CA LYS A 134 -3.79 10.72 -15.01
C LYS A 134 -2.34 10.29 -15.26
N ARG A 135 -2.03 9.03 -14.97
CA ARG A 135 -0.70 8.47 -15.25
C ARG A 135 -0.30 8.55 -16.73
N ASP A 136 -1.27 8.48 -17.63
CA ASP A 136 -1.07 8.61 -19.08
C ASP A 136 -0.94 10.06 -19.57
N GLY A 137 -0.98 11.05 -18.65
CA GLY A 137 -0.93 12.48 -18.95
C GLY A 137 -2.28 13.12 -19.29
N THR A 138 -3.36 12.35 -19.36
CA THR A 138 -4.70 12.88 -19.60
C THR A 138 -5.15 13.75 -18.42
N THR A 139 -5.61 14.97 -18.71
CA THR A 139 -6.06 15.92 -17.69
C THR A 139 -7.56 16.02 -17.66
N THR A 140 -8.13 15.91 -16.46
CA THR A 140 -9.56 16.12 -16.18
C THR A 140 -9.73 17.19 -15.11
N LYS A 141 -10.86 17.90 -15.13
CA LYS A 141 -11.19 18.90 -14.10
C LYS A 141 -12.16 18.31 -13.11
N GLY A 142 -11.95 18.61 -11.84
CA GLY A 142 -12.81 18.18 -10.75
C GLY A 142 -13.07 19.28 -9.74
N LYS A 143 -14.04 19.08 -8.87
CA LYS A 143 -14.34 19.98 -7.75
C LYS A 143 -14.27 19.20 -6.45
N LEU A 144 -13.45 19.66 -5.51
CA LEU A 144 -13.40 19.11 -4.17
C LEU A 144 -14.71 19.45 -3.44
N LYS A 145 -15.38 18.45 -2.90
CA LYS A 145 -16.55 18.68 -2.06
C LYS A 145 -16.15 18.87 -0.61
N GLU A 146 -15.30 17.97 -0.11
CA GLU A 146 -14.88 17.96 1.28
C GLU A 146 -13.41 17.57 1.39
N LEU A 147 -12.78 18.11 2.44
CA LEU A 147 -11.40 17.83 2.83
C LEU A 147 -11.37 17.27 4.26
N TYR A 148 -10.48 16.31 4.47
CA TYR A 148 -10.26 15.72 5.79
C TYR A 148 -8.77 15.60 6.08
N LEU A 149 -8.41 15.86 7.34
CA LEU A 149 -7.13 15.48 7.93
C LEU A 149 -7.29 14.24 8.80
N PHE A 150 -6.21 13.52 9.00
CA PHE A 150 -6.18 12.36 9.89
C PHE A 150 -5.82 12.81 11.30
N GLU A 151 -6.65 12.47 12.28
CA GLU A 151 -6.41 12.72 13.70
C GLU A 151 -6.67 11.46 14.51
N GLY A 152 -5.63 10.95 15.17
CA GLY A 152 -5.67 9.66 15.84
C GLY A 152 -6.11 8.54 14.91
N MET A 153 -7.18 7.85 15.27
CA MET A 153 -7.76 6.76 14.46
C MET A 153 -8.87 7.23 13.51
N GLY A 154 -9.15 8.52 13.48
CA GLY A 154 -10.27 9.09 12.72
C GLY A 154 -9.83 10.11 11.67
N LYS A 155 -10.84 10.75 11.10
CA LYS A 155 -10.70 11.84 10.13
C LYS A 155 -11.52 13.03 10.62
N ILE A 156 -10.94 14.22 10.58
CA ILE A 156 -11.63 15.48 10.89
C ILE A 156 -11.85 16.26 9.60
N LYS A 157 -13.03 16.84 9.44
CA LYS A 157 -13.34 17.69 8.31
C LYS A 157 -12.68 19.06 8.52
N VAL A 158 -12.03 19.56 7.45
CA VAL A 158 -11.33 20.86 7.47
C VAL A 158 -11.69 21.67 6.23
N GLU A 159 -11.54 22.99 6.33
CA GLU A 159 -11.79 23.91 5.20
C GLU A 159 -10.56 24.06 4.29
N GLU A 160 -9.36 23.87 4.85
CA GLU A 160 -8.09 24.07 4.17
C GLU A 160 -7.05 23.07 4.64
N VAL A 161 -6.18 22.65 3.72
CA VAL A 161 -5.02 21.77 3.97
C VAL A 161 -3.79 22.40 3.35
N GLN A 162 -2.67 22.41 4.10
CA GLN A 162 -1.40 22.98 3.67
C GLN A 162 -0.39 21.92 3.23
N ALA A 163 0.62 22.35 2.47
CA ALA A 163 1.69 21.48 2.03
C ALA A 163 2.41 20.79 3.21
N GLY A 164 2.76 19.53 3.02
CA GLY A 164 3.37 18.65 4.04
C GLY A 164 2.40 17.67 4.67
N GLU A 165 1.10 17.96 4.64
CA GLU A 165 0.09 17.13 5.28
C GLU A 165 -0.43 15.99 4.40
N ILE A 166 -0.88 14.93 5.04
CA ILE A 166 -1.62 13.84 4.41
C ILE A 166 -3.10 14.12 4.59
N CYS A 167 -3.82 14.18 3.48
CA CYS A 167 -5.24 14.51 3.51
C CYS A 167 -6.09 13.53 2.69
N ALA A 168 -7.38 13.54 2.98
CA ALA A 168 -8.38 12.79 2.25
C ALA A 168 -9.35 13.72 1.52
N LEU A 169 -9.57 13.47 0.24
CA LEU A 169 -10.36 14.30 -0.69
C LEU A 169 -11.63 13.57 -1.09
N VAL A 170 -12.76 14.25 -1.00
CA VAL A 170 -14.08 13.75 -1.42
C VAL A 170 -14.64 14.60 -2.54
N GLY A 171 -15.34 13.96 -3.48
CA GLY A 171 -16.02 14.62 -4.60
C GLY A 171 -15.31 14.49 -5.93
N LEU A 172 -14.22 13.75 -5.99
CA LEU A 172 -13.52 13.41 -7.23
C LEU A 172 -14.07 12.07 -7.77
N GLU A 173 -14.17 11.97 -9.08
CA GLU A 173 -14.60 10.76 -9.77
C GLU A 173 -13.50 10.24 -10.70
N GLY A 174 -13.48 8.93 -10.91
CA GLY A 174 -12.59 8.29 -11.87
C GLY A 174 -11.10 8.42 -11.56
N PHE A 175 -10.69 8.78 -10.34
CA PHE A 175 -9.28 8.85 -9.96
C PHE A 175 -8.70 7.45 -9.68
N GLU A 176 -7.39 7.36 -9.84
CA GLU A 176 -6.60 6.17 -9.53
C GLU A 176 -5.39 6.53 -8.66
N ILE A 177 -4.79 5.53 -8.02
CA ILE A 177 -3.53 5.74 -7.31
C ILE A 177 -2.43 6.05 -8.32
N GLY A 178 -1.61 7.06 -8.00
CA GLY A 178 -0.60 7.61 -8.89
C GLY A 178 -1.04 8.82 -9.69
N ASP A 179 -2.36 9.14 -9.71
CA ASP A 179 -2.85 10.37 -10.32
C ASP A 179 -2.38 11.59 -9.53
N THR A 180 -2.16 12.70 -10.23
CA THR A 180 -1.76 13.98 -9.63
C THR A 180 -2.94 14.93 -9.57
N ILE A 181 -3.20 15.48 -8.39
CA ILE A 181 -4.11 16.61 -8.18
C ILE A 181 -3.28 17.88 -8.20
N CYS A 182 -3.66 18.84 -9.02
CA CYS A 182 -2.93 20.09 -9.17
C CYS A 182 -3.85 21.29 -9.46
N ASP A 183 -3.23 22.44 -9.58
CA ASP A 183 -3.89 23.69 -9.94
C ASP A 183 -4.44 23.63 -11.38
N VAL A 184 -5.60 24.28 -11.62
CA VAL A 184 -6.28 24.28 -12.92
C VAL A 184 -5.56 25.13 -13.95
N GLU A 185 -4.95 26.24 -13.51
CA GLU A 185 -4.28 27.19 -14.40
C GLU A 185 -2.86 26.73 -14.76
N ASN A 186 -2.21 26.06 -13.80
CA ASN A 186 -0.85 25.54 -13.97
C ASN A 186 -0.79 24.04 -13.67
N PRO A 187 -1.36 23.19 -14.52
CA PRO A 187 -1.37 21.75 -14.32
C PRO A 187 0.05 21.18 -14.49
N GLU A 188 0.55 20.52 -13.45
CA GLU A 188 1.88 19.90 -13.45
C GLU A 188 1.81 18.51 -12.86
N GLN A 189 2.19 17.51 -13.66
CA GLN A 189 2.19 16.11 -13.26
C GLN A 189 3.37 15.78 -12.35
N MET A 190 3.13 15.03 -11.30
CA MET A 190 4.19 14.39 -10.52
C MET A 190 4.69 13.12 -11.23
N THR A 191 5.91 12.69 -10.90
CA THR A 191 6.42 11.41 -11.39
C THR A 191 5.43 10.30 -11.04
N PRO A 192 4.90 9.58 -12.03
CA PRO A 192 3.93 8.52 -11.79
C PRO A 192 4.50 7.43 -10.88
N ILE A 193 3.68 6.92 -9.97
CA ILE A 193 4.03 5.76 -9.17
C ILE A 193 4.05 4.55 -10.10
N SER A 194 5.21 3.89 -10.22
CA SER A 194 5.28 2.63 -10.95
C SER A 194 4.58 1.53 -10.17
N ILE A 195 3.64 0.87 -10.79
CA ILE A 195 2.96 -0.30 -10.25
C ILE A 195 3.35 -1.48 -11.11
N ASP A 196 3.83 -2.54 -10.47
CA ASP A 196 4.17 -3.75 -11.17
C ASP A 196 2.95 -4.28 -11.94
N GLU A 197 3.14 -4.49 -13.22
CA GLU A 197 2.07 -5.02 -14.06
C GLU A 197 1.79 -6.49 -13.73
N PRO A 198 0.55 -6.96 -13.91
CA PRO A 198 0.24 -8.37 -13.72
C PRO A 198 1.08 -9.26 -14.63
N THR A 199 1.57 -10.36 -14.08
CA THR A 199 2.36 -11.36 -14.81
C THR A 199 1.59 -12.65 -15.10
N MET A 200 0.47 -12.84 -14.39
CA MET A 200 -0.36 -14.04 -14.50
C MET A 200 -1.84 -13.70 -14.59
N SER A 201 -2.59 -14.59 -15.21
CA SER A 201 -4.05 -14.50 -15.28
C SER A 201 -4.69 -15.85 -14.95
N MET A 202 -5.91 -15.81 -14.46
CA MET A 202 -6.78 -16.96 -14.23
C MET A 202 -8.20 -16.67 -14.69
N LEU A 203 -8.86 -17.69 -15.21
CA LEU A 203 -10.27 -17.61 -15.54
C LEU A 203 -11.11 -17.91 -14.30
N PHE A 204 -12.03 -17.01 -13.96
CA PHE A 204 -13.02 -17.17 -12.91
C PHE A 204 -14.39 -17.34 -13.56
N THR A 205 -15.08 -18.42 -13.25
CA THR A 205 -16.42 -18.73 -13.77
C THR A 205 -17.38 -19.06 -12.64
N ILE A 206 -18.66 -18.99 -12.91
CA ILE A 206 -19.64 -19.54 -11.95
C ILE A 206 -19.46 -21.05 -11.86
N ASN A 207 -19.82 -21.63 -10.71
CA ASN A 207 -19.82 -23.07 -10.53
C ASN A 207 -21.00 -23.66 -11.32
N ASP A 208 -20.71 -24.45 -12.36
CA ASP A 208 -21.69 -25.20 -13.18
C ASP A 208 -21.70 -26.70 -12.86
N SER A 209 -20.98 -27.12 -11.80
CA SER A 209 -20.90 -28.51 -11.36
C SER A 209 -22.18 -28.96 -10.67
N PRO A 210 -22.39 -30.30 -10.48
CA PRO A 210 -23.50 -30.83 -9.69
C PRO A 210 -23.53 -30.38 -8.22
N PHE A 211 -22.49 -29.69 -7.75
CA PHE A 211 -22.39 -29.15 -6.40
C PHE A 211 -22.79 -27.68 -6.31
N PHE A 212 -23.27 -27.09 -7.40
CA PHE A 212 -23.73 -25.69 -7.44
C PHE A 212 -24.67 -25.36 -6.29
N GLY A 213 -24.39 -24.27 -5.57
CA GLY A 213 -25.20 -23.74 -4.48
C GLY A 213 -25.20 -24.55 -3.19
N LYS A 214 -24.31 -25.53 -3.04
CA LYS A 214 -24.25 -26.37 -1.82
C LYS A 214 -23.34 -25.80 -0.72
N GLU A 215 -22.30 -25.08 -1.07
CA GLU A 215 -21.30 -24.55 -0.15
C GLU A 215 -21.33 -23.02 -0.04
N GLY A 216 -21.62 -22.32 -1.14
CA GLY A 216 -21.60 -20.86 -1.20
C GLY A 216 -22.99 -20.23 -1.17
N LYS A 217 -23.07 -18.99 -0.65
CA LYS A 217 -24.28 -18.15 -0.70
C LYS A 217 -24.35 -17.30 -1.96
N PHE A 218 -23.17 -16.92 -2.48
CA PHE A 218 -23.03 -16.02 -3.62
C PHE A 218 -22.56 -16.81 -4.85
N VAL A 219 -23.52 -17.29 -5.64
CA VAL A 219 -23.28 -18.26 -6.72
C VAL A 219 -23.49 -17.69 -8.13
N THR A 220 -23.97 -16.45 -8.27
CA THR A 220 -24.27 -15.86 -9.56
C THR A 220 -23.11 -15.04 -10.12
N SER A 221 -23.00 -14.94 -11.43
CA SER A 221 -22.01 -14.09 -12.11
C SER A 221 -22.07 -12.62 -11.66
N ARG A 222 -23.26 -12.12 -11.36
CA ARG A 222 -23.44 -10.78 -10.79
C ARG A 222 -22.73 -10.63 -9.44
N HIS A 223 -22.91 -11.58 -8.54
CA HIS A 223 -22.24 -11.55 -7.22
C HIS A 223 -20.72 -11.58 -7.37
N VAL A 224 -20.20 -12.47 -8.23
CA VAL A 224 -18.77 -12.59 -8.48
C VAL A 224 -18.21 -11.29 -9.07
N ARG A 225 -18.91 -10.73 -10.06
CA ARG A 225 -18.53 -9.45 -10.69
C ARG A 225 -18.46 -8.32 -9.66
N GLU A 226 -19.53 -8.07 -8.92
CA GLU A 226 -19.60 -6.99 -7.92
C GLU A 226 -18.51 -7.13 -6.86
N ARG A 227 -18.16 -8.36 -6.49
CA ARG A 227 -17.08 -8.62 -5.53
C ARG A 227 -15.70 -8.34 -6.12
N LEU A 228 -15.46 -8.77 -7.38
CA LEU A 228 -14.21 -8.49 -8.08
C LEU A 228 -14.03 -6.98 -8.33
N GLU A 229 -15.08 -6.27 -8.74
CA GLU A 229 -15.06 -4.81 -8.90
C GLU A 229 -14.67 -4.09 -7.60
N LYS A 230 -15.22 -4.51 -6.45
CA LYS A 230 -14.81 -3.99 -5.13
C LYS A 230 -13.35 -4.29 -4.80
N GLU A 231 -12.83 -5.44 -5.25
CA GLU A 231 -11.41 -5.74 -5.05
C GLU A 231 -10.51 -4.86 -5.90
N LEU A 232 -10.90 -4.60 -7.15
CA LEU A 232 -10.18 -3.71 -8.06
C LEU A 232 -10.05 -2.28 -7.51
N GLU A 233 -11.04 -1.82 -6.74
CA GLU A 233 -10.98 -0.51 -6.09
C GLU A 233 -9.85 -0.40 -5.06
N LYS A 234 -9.47 -1.52 -4.44
CA LYS A 234 -8.48 -1.57 -3.35
C LYS A 234 -7.12 -2.12 -3.79
N ASN A 235 -7.11 -2.94 -4.83
CA ASN A 235 -5.95 -3.71 -5.27
C ASN A 235 -5.52 -3.32 -6.68
N LEU A 236 -4.57 -2.40 -6.77
CA LEU A 236 -4.10 -1.85 -8.05
C LEU A 236 -3.34 -2.85 -8.93
N ALA A 237 -2.82 -3.90 -8.33
CA ALA A 237 -2.11 -4.94 -9.07
C ALA A 237 -3.05 -6.00 -9.66
N LEU A 238 -4.34 -5.85 -9.40
CA LEU A 238 -5.39 -6.70 -9.96
C LEU A 238 -6.02 -6.02 -11.16
N ARG A 239 -6.30 -6.77 -12.21
CA ARG A 239 -7.13 -6.33 -13.35
C ARG A 239 -8.16 -7.40 -13.64
N MET A 240 -9.28 -7.02 -14.22
CA MET A 240 -10.34 -7.93 -14.63
C MET A 240 -10.86 -7.52 -16.01
N GLU A 241 -11.03 -8.50 -16.86
CA GLU A 241 -11.70 -8.35 -18.16
C GLU A 241 -12.84 -9.34 -18.26
N THR A 242 -13.94 -8.90 -18.88
CA THR A 242 -15.02 -9.82 -19.24
C THR A 242 -14.63 -10.59 -20.47
N THR A 243 -14.81 -11.89 -20.43
CA THR A 243 -14.53 -12.75 -21.60
C THR A 243 -15.73 -12.81 -22.55
N ASN A 244 -15.53 -13.39 -23.75
CA ASN A 244 -16.61 -13.66 -24.69
C ASN A 244 -17.55 -14.79 -24.24
N LEU A 245 -17.17 -15.53 -23.19
CA LEU A 245 -18.00 -16.55 -22.56
C LEU A 245 -18.90 -15.90 -21.53
N ALA A 246 -20.17 -16.25 -21.53
CA ALA A 246 -21.10 -15.80 -20.52
C ALA A 246 -20.61 -16.23 -19.12
N ASP A 247 -20.80 -15.35 -18.15
CA ASP A 247 -20.54 -15.64 -16.73
C ASP A 247 -19.06 -15.99 -16.39
N SER A 248 -18.11 -15.44 -17.17
CA SER A 248 -16.69 -15.66 -16.96
C SER A 248 -15.87 -14.37 -16.97
N PHE A 249 -14.85 -14.31 -16.13
CA PHE A 249 -13.97 -13.17 -15.92
C PHE A 249 -12.52 -13.61 -16.01
N GLN A 250 -11.74 -12.96 -16.85
CA GLN A 250 -10.29 -13.11 -16.84
C GLN A 250 -9.72 -12.17 -15.77
N VAL A 251 -9.12 -12.74 -14.73
CA VAL A 251 -8.56 -12.00 -13.61
C VAL A 251 -7.04 -12.07 -13.70
N TYR A 252 -6.39 -10.92 -13.66
CA TYR A 252 -4.96 -10.74 -13.81
C TYR A 252 -4.36 -10.33 -12.47
N GLY A 253 -3.23 -10.92 -12.10
CA GLY A 253 -2.53 -10.63 -10.84
C GLY A 253 -1.02 -10.74 -10.98
N ARG A 254 -0.29 -10.31 -9.95
CA ARG A 254 1.17 -10.37 -9.91
C ARG A 254 1.74 -11.78 -9.96
N GLY A 255 0.98 -12.78 -9.50
CA GLY A 255 1.42 -14.16 -9.45
C GLY A 255 0.35 -15.08 -8.85
N VAL A 256 0.66 -16.38 -8.81
CA VAL A 256 -0.25 -17.43 -8.32
C VAL A 256 -0.68 -17.16 -6.88
N LEU A 257 0.25 -16.80 -5.99
CA LEU A 257 -0.06 -16.54 -4.59
C LEU A 257 -1.04 -15.37 -4.42
N HIS A 258 -0.86 -14.29 -5.18
CA HIS A 258 -1.75 -13.13 -5.15
C HIS A 258 -3.19 -13.52 -5.51
N LEU A 259 -3.36 -14.27 -6.61
CA LEU A 259 -4.68 -14.76 -7.03
C LEU A 259 -5.25 -15.80 -6.06
N SER A 260 -4.41 -16.67 -5.48
CA SER A 260 -4.85 -17.67 -4.48
C SER A 260 -5.37 -17.02 -3.20
N VAL A 261 -4.76 -15.93 -2.73
CA VAL A 261 -5.26 -15.17 -1.58
C VAL A 261 -6.62 -14.56 -1.86
N LEU A 262 -6.82 -13.98 -3.06
CA LEU A 262 -8.12 -13.47 -3.49
C LEU A 262 -9.18 -14.57 -3.50
N ILE A 263 -8.88 -15.71 -4.11
CA ILE A 263 -9.78 -16.86 -4.21
C ILE A 263 -10.19 -17.36 -2.83
N GLU A 264 -9.21 -17.55 -1.93
CA GLU A 264 -9.46 -18.02 -0.57
C GLU A 264 -10.29 -17.00 0.24
N THR A 265 -10.04 -15.70 0.05
CA THR A 265 -10.83 -14.64 0.68
C THR A 265 -12.28 -14.70 0.20
N MET A 266 -12.51 -14.79 -1.10
CA MET A 266 -13.85 -14.91 -1.67
C MET A 266 -14.55 -16.17 -1.17
N ARG A 267 -13.85 -17.31 -1.10
CA ARG A 267 -14.39 -18.56 -0.57
C ARG A 267 -14.85 -18.39 0.88
N ARG A 268 -14.06 -17.76 1.74
CA ARG A 268 -14.40 -17.49 3.16
C ARG A 268 -15.57 -16.53 3.31
N GLU A 269 -15.73 -15.60 2.38
CA GLU A 269 -16.89 -14.70 2.32
C GLU A 269 -18.16 -15.40 1.85
N GLY A 270 -18.08 -16.66 1.38
CA GLY A 270 -19.21 -17.48 0.93
C GLY A 270 -19.49 -17.39 -0.57
N TYR A 271 -18.53 -16.96 -1.37
CA TYR A 271 -18.61 -17.04 -2.84
C TYR A 271 -18.25 -18.45 -3.31
N GLU A 272 -19.02 -18.95 -4.26
CA GLU A 272 -18.79 -20.23 -4.92
C GLU A 272 -18.46 -19.98 -6.40
N LEU A 273 -17.28 -20.39 -6.82
CA LEU A 273 -16.79 -20.16 -8.18
C LEU A 273 -15.85 -21.30 -8.61
N GLN A 274 -15.74 -21.49 -9.91
CA GLN A 274 -14.74 -22.34 -10.53
C GLN A 274 -13.56 -21.50 -11.01
N ILE A 275 -12.38 -22.08 -10.99
CA ILE A 275 -11.12 -21.44 -11.32
C ILE A 275 -10.41 -22.23 -12.40
N GLY A 276 -10.05 -21.54 -13.48
CA GLY A 276 -9.20 -22.09 -14.52
C GLY A 276 -7.74 -22.22 -14.08
N GLN A 277 -6.94 -22.88 -14.91
CA GLN A 277 -5.50 -22.95 -14.67
C GLN A 277 -4.84 -21.56 -14.80
N PRO A 278 -3.84 -21.25 -13.96
CA PRO A 278 -3.06 -20.03 -14.10
C PRO A 278 -2.32 -20.02 -15.44
N GLN A 279 -2.36 -18.88 -16.11
CA GLN A 279 -1.69 -18.66 -17.39
C GLN A 279 -0.71 -17.50 -17.25
N VAL A 280 0.49 -17.66 -17.76
CA VAL A 280 1.50 -16.60 -17.84
C VAL A 280 1.10 -15.63 -18.94
N ILE A 281 1.23 -14.33 -18.65
CA ILE A 281 0.94 -13.27 -19.63
C ILE A 281 2.16 -13.07 -20.52
N ILE A 282 2.02 -13.42 -21.78
CA ILE A 282 3.04 -13.16 -22.80
C ILE A 282 2.80 -11.77 -23.39
N LYS A 283 3.80 -10.88 -23.29
CA LYS A 283 3.77 -9.55 -23.89
C LYS A 283 4.54 -9.54 -25.19
N GLU A 284 4.13 -8.68 -26.11
CA GLU A 284 4.89 -8.37 -27.29
C GLU A 284 5.59 -7.02 -27.11
N ILE A 285 6.93 -7.04 -27.08
CA ILE A 285 7.77 -5.84 -26.92
C ILE A 285 8.65 -5.77 -28.18
N ASP A 286 8.54 -4.69 -28.93
CA ASP A 286 9.26 -4.46 -30.18
C ASP A 286 9.11 -5.62 -31.19
N GLY A 287 7.93 -6.23 -31.25
CA GLY A 287 7.64 -7.35 -32.14
C GLY A 287 8.16 -8.73 -31.66
N VAL A 288 8.73 -8.78 -30.45
CA VAL A 288 9.23 -10.02 -29.82
C VAL A 288 8.30 -10.44 -28.68
N LYS A 289 7.91 -11.72 -28.68
CA LYS A 289 7.15 -12.30 -27.56
C LYS A 289 8.05 -12.48 -26.35
N CYS A 290 7.69 -11.82 -25.25
CA CYS A 290 8.44 -11.84 -23.99
C CYS A 290 7.57 -12.46 -22.88
N GLU A 291 8.16 -13.35 -22.10
CA GLU A 291 7.60 -13.84 -20.85
C GLU A 291 8.14 -13.06 -19.66
N PRO A 292 7.37 -12.92 -18.55
CA PRO A 292 7.86 -12.27 -17.35
C PRO A 292 8.97 -13.13 -16.70
N VAL A 293 10.03 -12.44 -16.26
CA VAL A 293 11.15 -13.04 -15.52
C VAL A 293 11.25 -12.30 -14.17
N GLU A 294 11.54 -13.03 -13.11
CA GLU A 294 11.71 -12.52 -11.77
C GLU A 294 13.12 -12.78 -11.25
N ASP A 295 13.71 -11.83 -10.55
CA ASP A 295 14.92 -12.02 -9.78
C ASP A 295 14.56 -12.65 -8.43
N LEU A 296 14.93 -13.88 -8.21
CA LEU A 296 14.66 -14.62 -6.98
C LEU A 296 15.87 -14.57 -6.05
N THR A 297 15.72 -13.89 -4.91
CA THR A 297 16.68 -13.93 -3.82
C THR A 297 16.19 -14.86 -2.73
N ILE A 298 16.97 -15.90 -2.43
CA ILE A 298 16.64 -16.89 -1.40
C ILE A 298 17.63 -16.73 -0.24
N ASP A 299 17.13 -16.41 0.93
CA ASP A 299 17.89 -16.45 2.17
C ASP A 299 17.69 -17.82 2.84
N LEU A 300 18.75 -18.56 2.98
CA LEU A 300 18.75 -19.88 3.63
C LEU A 300 19.68 -19.87 4.83
N PRO A 301 19.31 -20.53 5.93
CA PRO A 301 20.26 -20.84 7.01
C PRO A 301 21.40 -21.71 6.46
N GLU A 302 22.61 -21.54 6.99
CA GLU A 302 23.80 -22.26 6.53
C GLU A 302 23.63 -23.78 6.59
N GLU A 303 22.82 -24.27 7.53
CA GLU A 303 22.52 -25.69 7.76
C GLU A 303 21.75 -26.37 6.59
N VAL A 304 21.10 -25.60 5.74
CA VAL A 304 20.33 -26.09 4.59
C VAL A 304 20.92 -25.65 3.26
N HIS A 305 22.14 -25.14 3.29
CA HIS A 305 22.89 -24.75 2.11
C HIS A 305 23.61 -26.00 1.57
N GLY A 306 22.95 -26.72 0.66
CA GLY A 306 23.47 -27.96 0.08
C GLY A 306 23.15 -28.13 -1.39
#